data_7b1cd50bf237e3550245a996e8c4bf49
#
_entry.id   7b1cd50bf237e3550245a996e8c4bf49
#
_cell.length_a   1.000
_cell.length_b   1.000
_cell.length_c   1.000
_cell.angle_alpha   90.00
_cell.angle_beta   90.00
_cell.angle_gamma   90.00
#
_symmetry.space_group_name_H-M   'P 1'
#
loop_
_entity.id
_entity.type
_entity.pdbx_description
1 polymer ?
#
loop_
_entity_poly.entity_id
_entity_poly.type
_entity_poly.pdbx_seq_one_letter_code
_entity_poly.pdbx_strand_id
1 'polypeptide(L)'
;MAANKRDYYDVLGLPRDCILDEIKREYRRLAHKYHPDVNNGNPEAEEKFKEITEAYAVLSNNEKRSQYDRFGFSRNLFEDFDFSSIFSEFGFGNIFDTFLRSRTRERGSDLTAEVRISLKQAAYGLKKEIEYRVDDICEVCHGKGSTTVGGIVTCSQCDGTGRIKTVRQTFIGNIITTSTCRVCEGTGRIIKDPCKKCRGKGHYSRKKRIKIDIPPGINDEDRLRVTGKGNSLGKNSVRGDLYIIVRVIPRPGFERDGNNILSKVEISFVQAALGCKLKVETLDDIEEIKIKPGTQPNDKIVLKSMGMVDLNGFRRGDHIINVDVKIPKRLTRREKELLKEYAENRKEVTGD
;
A
#
# COMPACT_ATOMS: atom_id res chain seq x y z
N MET A 1 7.94 24.60 7.97
CA MET A 1 8.71 25.17 9.10
C MET A 1 8.57 24.16 10.24
N ALA A 2 9.66 23.52 10.68
CA ALA A 2 9.65 22.60 11.80
C ALA A 2 9.37 23.43 13.07
N ALA A 3 8.27 23.12 13.75
CA ALA A 3 7.98 23.70 15.05
C ALA A 3 9.15 23.32 15.98
N ASN A 4 9.75 24.31 16.62
CA ASN A 4 10.86 24.14 17.57
C ASN A 4 10.29 23.43 18.83
N LYS A 5 10.28 22.08 18.83
CA LYS A 5 9.84 21.29 19.99
C LYS A 5 10.81 21.52 21.13
N ARG A 6 10.30 21.76 22.35
CA ARG A 6 11.09 21.87 23.57
C ARG A 6 11.70 20.51 23.95
N ASP A 7 12.89 20.54 24.55
CA ASP A 7 13.54 19.33 25.08
C ASP A 7 12.61 18.62 26.08
N TYR A 8 12.49 17.30 26.02
CA TYR A 8 11.60 16.53 26.89
C TYR A 8 11.99 16.62 28.37
N TYR A 9 13.26 16.78 28.67
CA TYR A 9 13.71 17.04 30.03
C TYR A 9 13.26 18.42 30.54
N ASP A 10 13.32 19.44 29.67
CA ASP A 10 12.83 20.78 29.99
C ASP A 10 11.30 20.79 30.15
N VAL A 11 10.58 20.00 29.37
CA VAL A 11 9.11 19.87 29.50
C VAL A 11 8.71 19.31 30.86
N LEU A 12 9.46 18.32 31.39
CA LEU A 12 9.25 17.76 32.72
C LEU A 12 9.92 18.57 33.84
N GLY A 13 10.79 19.53 33.50
CA GLY A 13 11.56 20.32 34.47
C GLY A 13 12.62 19.51 35.20
N LEU A 14 13.24 18.55 34.52
CA LEU A 14 14.22 17.63 35.06
C LEU A 14 15.59 17.78 34.39
N PRO A 15 16.70 17.53 35.08
CA PRO A 15 17.99 17.45 34.44
C PRO A 15 18.17 16.14 33.69
N ARG A 16 19.10 16.08 32.73
CA ARG A 16 19.30 14.90 31.88
C ARG A 16 19.81 13.65 32.60
N ASP A 17 20.44 13.81 33.76
CA ASP A 17 20.95 12.75 34.60
C ASP A 17 19.96 12.19 35.64
N CYS A 18 18.68 12.65 35.58
CA CYS A 18 17.61 12.22 36.45
C CYS A 18 17.34 10.71 36.37
N ILE A 19 16.93 10.12 37.50
CA ILE A 19 16.54 8.70 37.59
C ILE A 19 15.08 8.49 37.19
N LEU A 20 14.73 7.26 36.84
CA LEU A 20 13.39 6.90 36.35
C LEU A 20 12.26 7.27 37.33
N ASP A 21 12.53 7.15 38.64
CA ASP A 21 11.55 7.46 39.69
C ASP A 21 11.29 8.96 39.81
N GLU A 22 12.26 9.81 39.50
CA GLU A 22 12.07 11.27 39.42
C GLU A 22 11.21 11.64 38.21
N ILE A 23 11.43 10.99 37.05
CA ILE A 23 10.61 11.17 35.85
C ILE A 23 9.14 10.81 36.15
N LYS A 24 8.88 9.68 36.81
CA LYS A 24 7.53 9.26 37.22
C LYS A 24 6.88 10.24 38.21
N ARG A 25 7.65 10.73 39.19
CA ARG A 25 7.14 11.65 40.20
C ARG A 25 6.74 12.99 39.60
N GLU A 26 7.62 13.59 38.80
CA GLU A 26 7.34 14.88 38.16
C GLU A 26 6.23 14.78 37.11
N TYR A 27 6.18 13.70 36.37
CA TYR A 27 5.04 13.43 35.46
C TYR A 27 3.71 13.43 36.23
N ARG A 28 3.59 12.70 37.31
CA ARG A 28 2.34 12.65 38.11
C ARG A 28 1.96 14.04 38.65
N ARG A 29 2.92 14.81 39.10
CA ARG A 29 2.70 16.16 39.63
C ARG A 29 2.17 17.10 38.52
N LEU A 30 2.82 17.08 37.36
CA LEU A 30 2.45 17.91 36.24
C LEU A 30 1.14 17.46 35.57
N ALA A 31 0.94 16.16 35.42
CA ALA A 31 -0.29 15.57 34.90
C ALA A 31 -1.52 15.96 35.75
N HIS A 32 -1.41 15.93 37.08
CA HIS A 32 -2.48 16.39 37.95
C HIS A 32 -2.74 17.91 37.83
N LYS A 33 -1.66 18.70 37.71
CA LYS A 33 -1.75 20.18 37.58
C LYS A 33 -2.44 20.59 36.28
N TYR A 34 -2.17 19.91 35.16
CA TYR A 34 -2.70 20.25 33.85
C TYR A 34 -3.80 19.31 33.36
N HIS A 35 -4.38 18.51 34.28
CA HIS A 35 -5.47 17.59 33.96
C HIS A 35 -6.67 18.33 33.39
N PRO A 36 -7.31 17.84 32.28
CA PRO A 36 -8.46 18.49 31.67
C PRO A 36 -9.63 18.73 32.63
N ASP A 37 -9.89 17.78 33.53
CA ASP A 37 -10.98 17.89 34.53
C ASP A 37 -10.71 18.98 35.57
N VAL A 38 -9.45 19.28 35.86
CA VAL A 38 -9.08 20.33 36.82
C VAL A 38 -9.04 21.72 36.16
N ASN A 39 -8.78 21.75 34.84
CA ASN A 39 -8.59 23.00 34.10
C ASN A 39 -9.77 23.36 33.17
N ASN A 40 -10.94 22.74 33.33
CA ASN A 40 -12.19 23.07 32.61
C ASN A 40 -12.03 23.27 31.09
N GLY A 41 -11.18 22.49 30.42
CA GLY A 41 -10.97 22.56 28.97
C GLY A 41 -10.15 23.78 28.50
N ASN A 42 -9.31 24.37 29.35
CA ASN A 42 -8.39 25.43 28.94
C ASN A 42 -7.40 24.91 27.88
N PRO A 43 -7.38 25.52 26.66
CA PRO A 43 -6.54 25.04 25.57
C PRO A 43 -5.03 25.03 25.88
N GLU A 44 -4.57 26.00 26.66
CA GLU A 44 -3.15 26.08 27.07
C GLU A 44 -2.76 24.95 28.05
N ALA A 45 -3.65 24.60 28.96
CA ALA A 45 -3.43 23.50 29.90
C ALA A 45 -3.44 22.14 29.15
N GLU A 46 -4.31 22.02 28.16
CA GLU A 46 -4.40 20.85 27.31
C GLU A 46 -3.13 20.66 26.46
N GLU A 47 -2.59 21.73 25.90
CA GLU A 47 -1.37 21.67 25.08
C GLU A 47 -0.15 21.28 25.96
N LYS A 48 -0.04 21.85 27.16
CA LYS A 48 0.99 21.46 28.14
C LYS A 48 0.82 20.01 28.60
N PHE A 49 -0.39 19.54 28.82
CA PHE A 49 -0.64 18.15 29.19
C PHE A 49 -0.18 17.16 28.10
N LYS A 50 -0.36 17.51 26.84
CA LYS A 50 0.13 16.72 25.69
C LYS A 50 1.65 16.65 25.66
N GLU A 51 2.31 17.82 25.79
CA GLU A 51 3.78 17.88 25.83
C GLU A 51 4.37 17.04 26.97
N ILE A 52 3.78 17.16 28.17
CA ILE A 52 4.21 16.40 29.37
C ILE A 52 4.05 14.91 29.17
N THR A 53 2.95 14.48 28.54
CA THR A 53 2.67 13.06 28.31
C THR A 53 3.57 12.49 27.22
N GLU A 54 3.85 13.25 26.17
CA GLU A 54 4.81 12.87 25.13
C GLU A 54 6.22 12.71 25.70
N ALA A 55 6.65 13.65 26.54
CA ALA A 55 7.94 13.61 27.20
C ALA A 55 8.08 12.37 28.12
N TYR A 56 7.04 12.07 28.90
CA TYR A 56 7.04 10.89 29.77
C TYR A 56 7.07 9.58 28.96
N ALA A 57 6.34 9.48 27.88
CA ALA A 57 6.31 8.29 27.03
C ALA A 57 7.68 7.94 26.42
N VAL A 58 8.51 8.91 26.19
CA VAL A 58 9.87 8.73 25.70
C VAL A 58 10.85 8.47 26.85
N LEU A 59 10.83 9.29 27.88
CA LEU A 59 11.83 9.24 28.96
C LEU A 59 11.60 8.12 29.97
N SER A 60 10.38 7.57 30.06
CA SER A 60 10.07 6.45 30.97
C SER A 60 10.55 5.08 30.46
N ASN A 61 10.88 4.94 29.20
CA ASN A 61 11.41 3.70 28.63
C ASN A 61 12.92 3.86 28.35
N ASN A 62 13.73 2.96 28.92
CA ASN A 62 15.20 3.03 28.83
C ASN A 62 15.73 3.01 27.39
N GLU A 63 15.12 2.22 26.50
CA GLU A 63 15.56 2.14 25.11
C GLU A 63 15.27 3.44 24.37
N LYS A 64 14.06 3.97 24.55
CA LYS A 64 13.62 5.22 23.91
C LYS A 64 14.36 6.43 24.44
N ARG A 65 14.60 6.47 25.75
CA ARG A 65 15.43 7.50 26.39
C ARG A 65 16.83 7.49 25.81
N SER A 66 17.46 6.31 25.69
CA SER A 66 18.79 6.18 25.08
C SER A 66 18.83 6.63 23.62
N GLN A 67 17.78 6.36 22.86
CA GLN A 67 17.66 6.82 21.47
C GLN A 67 17.44 8.33 21.41
N TYR A 68 16.58 8.87 22.25
CA TYR A 68 16.35 10.30 22.35
C TYR A 68 17.62 11.06 22.76
N ASP A 69 18.37 10.55 23.73
CA ASP A 69 19.62 11.14 24.22
C ASP A 69 20.72 11.15 23.14
N ARG A 70 20.70 10.17 22.20
CA ARG A 70 21.69 10.09 21.11
C ARG A 70 21.30 10.89 19.87
N PHE A 71 20.03 10.91 19.49
CA PHE A 71 19.56 11.40 18.18
C PHE A 71 18.60 12.58 18.27
N GLY A 72 18.16 13.00 19.46
CA GLY A 72 17.18 14.06 19.64
C GLY A 72 15.83 13.78 18.98
N PHE A 73 15.18 14.81 18.48
CA PHE A 73 13.91 14.72 17.72
C PHE A 73 14.12 14.22 16.29
N SER A 74 14.57 12.98 16.10
CA SER A 74 14.67 12.40 14.76
C SER A 74 13.29 11.91 14.26
N ARG A 75 12.91 12.31 13.05
CA ARG A 75 11.59 12.08 12.44
C ARG A 75 11.16 10.60 12.37
N ASN A 76 12.12 9.69 12.30
CA ASN A 76 11.88 8.25 12.14
C ASN A 76 11.57 7.52 13.47
N LEU A 77 11.74 8.15 14.62
CA LEU A 77 11.47 7.54 15.92
C LEU A 77 9.98 7.56 16.31
N PHE A 78 9.18 8.36 15.62
CA PHE A 78 7.81 8.68 16.05
C PHE A 78 6.73 8.22 15.05
N GLU A 79 7.08 7.69 13.87
CA GLU A 79 6.10 7.23 12.87
C GLU A 79 5.42 5.89 13.25
N ASP A 80 6.07 5.04 14.05
CA ASP A 80 5.52 3.75 14.51
C ASP A 80 4.97 3.80 15.94
N PHE A 81 4.76 5.00 16.51
CA PHE A 81 4.41 5.15 17.90
C PHE A 81 2.90 5.10 18.12
N ASP A 82 2.42 3.96 18.60
CA ASP A 82 1.04 3.84 19.11
C ASP A 82 0.93 4.41 20.54
N PHE A 83 0.66 5.71 20.62
CA PHE A 83 0.39 6.40 21.88
C PHE A 83 -0.84 5.84 22.62
N SER A 84 -1.75 5.13 21.93
CA SER A 84 -2.99 4.62 22.50
C SER A 84 -2.74 3.51 23.52
N SER A 85 -1.72 2.69 23.30
CA SER A 85 -1.36 1.57 24.18
C SER A 85 -0.85 2.05 25.55
N ILE A 86 -0.10 3.15 25.59
CA ILE A 86 0.44 3.71 26.85
C ILE A 86 -0.66 4.33 27.69
N PHE A 87 -1.63 5.00 27.04
CA PHE A 87 -2.75 5.60 27.74
C PHE A 87 -3.76 4.58 28.28
N SER A 88 -3.90 3.41 27.66
CA SER A 88 -4.75 2.33 28.14
C SER A 88 -4.20 1.70 29.44
N GLU A 89 -2.88 1.61 29.56
CA GLU A 89 -2.21 1.02 30.73
C GLU A 89 -2.32 1.90 31.99
N PHE A 90 -2.49 3.21 31.82
CA PHE A 90 -2.67 4.17 32.93
C PHE A 90 -4.13 4.51 33.26
N GLY A 91 -5.11 3.80 32.70
CA GLY A 91 -6.53 4.00 33.01
C GLY A 91 -7.20 5.21 32.35
N PHE A 92 -6.50 5.96 31.51
CA PHE A 92 -7.00 7.14 30.79
C PHE A 92 -7.57 6.85 29.39
N GLY A 93 -7.58 5.57 28.96
CA GLY A 93 -7.97 5.14 27.62
C GLY A 93 -9.32 5.67 27.15
N ASN A 94 -10.31 5.76 28.02
CA ASN A 94 -11.67 6.20 27.64
C ASN A 94 -11.79 7.71 27.41
N ILE A 95 -11.01 8.53 28.11
CA ILE A 95 -11.10 10.00 28.00
C ILE A 95 -10.32 10.47 26.75
N PHE A 96 -9.17 9.86 26.50
CA PHE A 96 -8.33 10.20 25.33
C PHE A 96 -8.92 9.71 24.03
N ASP A 97 -9.54 8.52 23.99
CA ASP A 97 -10.23 7.98 22.82
C ASP A 97 -11.44 8.85 22.41
N THR A 98 -12.15 9.40 23.38
CA THR A 98 -13.25 10.35 23.12
C THR A 98 -12.73 11.67 22.57
N PHE A 99 -11.56 12.11 23.02
CA PHE A 99 -10.94 13.37 22.61
C PHE A 99 -10.27 13.27 21.23
N LEU A 100 -9.53 12.20 20.92
CA LEU A 100 -8.99 11.94 19.59
C LEU A 100 -10.08 11.75 18.55
N ARG A 101 -11.19 11.10 18.90
CA ARG A 101 -12.35 10.94 18.00
C ARG A 101 -13.04 12.26 17.66
N SER A 102 -12.96 13.29 18.50
CA SER A 102 -13.58 14.59 18.20
C SER A 102 -12.85 15.38 17.10
N ARG A 103 -11.60 15.02 16.77
CA ARG A 103 -10.78 15.66 15.71
C ARG A 103 -10.38 14.75 14.55
N THR A 104 -10.72 13.47 14.56
CA THR A 104 -10.51 12.61 13.39
C THR A 104 -11.42 13.11 12.27
N ARG A 105 -10.86 13.87 11.35
CA ARG A 105 -11.54 14.18 10.09
C ARG A 105 -11.93 12.87 9.45
N GLU A 106 -13.19 12.66 9.22
CA GLU A 106 -13.68 11.48 8.49
C GLU A 106 -12.85 11.34 7.21
N ARG A 107 -12.23 10.19 7.04
CA ARG A 107 -11.47 9.88 5.84
C ARG A 107 -12.33 9.08 4.89
N GLY A 108 -12.33 9.48 3.64
CA GLY A 108 -12.94 8.71 2.57
C GLY A 108 -12.25 7.36 2.41
N SER A 109 -12.99 6.35 1.97
CA SER A 109 -12.44 5.03 1.73
C SER A 109 -11.43 5.03 0.58
N ASP A 110 -10.42 4.18 0.70
CA ASP A 110 -9.47 3.93 -0.37
C ASP A 110 -10.15 3.16 -1.50
N LEU A 111 -9.65 3.31 -2.71
CA LEU A 111 -10.12 2.64 -3.91
C LEU A 111 -9.04 1.74 -4.48
N THR A 112 -9.49 0.67 -5.13
CA THR A 112 -8.61 -0.22 -5.88
C THR A 112 -9.03 -0.21 -7.35
N ALA A 113 -8.05 -0.09 -8.24
CA ALA A 113 -8.22 -0.23 -9.69
C ALA A 113 -7.18 -1.21 -10.23
N GLU A 114 -7.48 -1.85 -11.34
CA GLU A 114 -6.56 -2.80 -11.99
C GLU A 114 -6.08 -2.22 -13.32
N VAL A 115 -4.80 -2.40 -13.61
CA VAL A 115 -4.21 -2.04 -14.91
C VAL A 115 -3.49 -3.24 -15.49
N ARG A 116 -3.80 -3.58 -16.74
CA ARG A 116 -3.15 -4.67 -17.47
C ARG A 116 -2.08 -4.12 -18.39
N ILE A 117 -0.89 -4.71 -18.35
CA ILE A 117 0.26 -4.34 -19.15
C ILE A 117 0.91 -5.60 -19.73
N SER A 118 1.61 -5.47 -20.86
CA SER A 118 2.40 -6.57 -21.42
C SER A 118 3.73 -6.74 -20.69
N LEU A 119 4.37 -7.91 -20.85
CA LEU A 119 5.70 -8.18 -20.29
C LEU A 119 6.75 -7.17 -20.77
N LYS A 120 6.71 -6.76 -22.05
CA LYS A 120 7.57 -5.71 -22.60
C LYS A 120 7.31 -4.35 -21.92
N GLN A 121 6.05 -4.00 -21.68
CA GLN A 121 5.70 -2.77 -20.97
C GLN A 121 6.13 -2.80 -19.51
N ALA A 122 6.09 -3.97 -18.86
CA ALA A 122 6.61 -4.14 -17.50
C ALA A 122 8.13 -3.98 -17.44
N ALA A 123 8.86 -4.40 -18.50
CA ALA A 123 10.32 -4.26 -18.56
C ALA A 123 10.78 -2.80 -18.68
N TYR A 124 10.06 -1.99 -19.49
CA TYR A 124 10.48 -0.60 -19.79
C TYR A 124 9.72 0.47 -19.02
N GLY A 125 8.65 0.09 -18.33
CA GLY A 125 7.72 1.05 -17.77
C GLY A 125 6.90 1.76 -18.85
N LEU A 126 5.86 2.45 -18.42
CA LEU A 126 5.04 3.27 -19.34
C LEU A 126 4.20 4.27 -18.57
N LYS A 127 3.83 5.35 -19.26
CA LYS A 127 2.78 6.26 -18.81
C LYS A 127 1.46 5.82 -19.40
N LYS A 128 0.48 5.52 -18.55
CA LYS A 128 -0.84 5.04 -18.97
C LYS A 128 -1.95 5.85 -18.35
N GLU A 129 -2.98 6.15 -19.10
CA GLU A 129 -4.20 6.75 -18.57
C GLU A 129 -5.17 5.64 -18.19
N ILE A 130 -5.70 5.71 -16.97
CA ILE A 130 -6.72 4.78 -16.47
C ILE A 130 -7.99 5.54 -16.11
N GLU A 131 -9.14 4.90 -16.32
CA GLU A 131 -10.44 5.39 -15.89
C GLU A 131 -10.90 4.58 -14.68
N TYR A 132 -11.33 5.27 -13.61
CA TYR A 132 -11.84 4.64 -12.42
C TYR A 132 -13.04 5.40 -11.89
N ARG A 133 -13.88 4.72 -11.09
CA ARG A 133 -15.04 5.32 -10.43
C ARG A 133 -14.66 5.79 -9.03
N VAL A 134 -15.09 6.99 -8.68
CA VAL A 134 -14.80 7.59 -7.37
C VAL A 134 -16.03 8.36 -6.88
N ASP A 135 -16.33 8.25 -5.60
CA ASP A 135 -17.31 9.10 -4.95
C ASP A 135 -16.67 10.45 -4.63
N ASP A 136 -17.16 11.48 -5.31
CA ASP A 136 -16.62 12.83 -5.21
C ASP A 136 -17.64 13.80 -4.63
N ILE A 137 -17.15 14.88 -4.06
CA ILE A 137 -17.99 15.92 -3.47
C ILE A 137 -18.97 16.44 -4.52
N CYS A 138 -20.22 16.56 -4.17
CA CYS A 138 -21.24 17.09 -5.05
C CYS A 138 -20.98 18.57 -5.35
N GLU A 139 -20.79 18.90 -6.62
CA GLU A 139 -20.50 20.24 -7.10
C GLU A 139 -21.65 21.22 -6.85
N VAL A 140 -22.90 20.72 -6.79
CA VAL A 140 -24.10 21.55 -6.64
C VAL A 140 -24.32 21.98 -5.18
N CYS A 141 -24.17 21.06 -4.22
CA CYS A 141 -24.37 21.37 -2.79
C CYS A 141 -23.04 21.46 -2.02
N HIS A 142 -21.90 21.29 -2.68
CA HIS A 142 -20.56 21.35 -2.08
C HIS A 142 -20.40 20.51 -0.82
N GLY A 143 -20.96 19.30 -0.85
CA GLY A 143 -20.88 18.33 0.25
C GLY A 143 -21.94 18.51 1.35
N LYS A 144 -22.78 19.53 1.28
CA LYS A 144 -23.79 19.82 2.31
C LYS A 144 -24.99 18.85 2.28
N GLY A 145 -25.32 18.27 1.13
CA GLY A 145 -26.51 17.44 0.93
C GLY A 145 -27.77 18.21 0.57
N SER A 146 -27.82 19.52 0.82
CA SER A 146 -28.90 20.44 0.42
C SER A 146 -28.34 21.68 -0.23
N THR A 147 -29.09 22.28 -1.15
CA THR A 147 -28.79 23.57 -1.78
C THR A 147 -29.57 24.71 -1.18
N THR A 148 -30.65 24.41 -0.44
CA THR A 148 -31.55 25.40 0.13
C THR A 148 -31.05 25.85 1.50
N VAL A 149 -31.09 27.16 1.75
CA VAL A 149 -30.84 27.73 3.10
C VAL A 149 -31.93 27.25 4.04
N GLY A 150 -31.57 26.60 5.15
CA GLY A 150 -32.53 25.94 6.05
C GLY A 150 -32.99 24.55 5.64
N GLY A 151 -32.54 24.03 4.50
CA GLY A 151 -32.87 22.67 4.03
C GLY A 151 -32.25 21.54 4.86
N ILE A 152 -31.40 21.88 5.83
CA ILE A 152 -30.83 20.96 6.82
C ILE A 152 -31.22 21.42 8.21
N VAL A 153 -31.87 20.58 8.98
CA VAL A 153 -32.29 20.86 10.35
C VAL A 153 -31.68 19.91 11.35
N THR A 154 -31.49 20.34 12.57
CA THR A 154 -31.04 19.46 13.67
C THR A 154 -32.07 18.38 13.92
N CYS A 155 -31.66 17.16 14.14
CA CYS A 155 -32.56 16.05 14.45
C CYS A 155 -33.15 16.25 15.84
N SER A 156 -34.47 16.41 15.91
CA SER A 156 -35.19 16.61 17.18
C SER A 156 -35.23 15.37 18.10
N GLN A 157 -34.98 14.18 17.56
CA GLN A 157 -35.01 12.95 18.37
C GLN A 157 -33.69 12.73 19.15
N CYS A 158 -32.58 13.27 18.70
CA CYS A 158 -31.29 13.12 19.35
C CYS A 158 -30.61 14.47 19.63
N ASP A 159 -31.30 15.58 19.42
CA ASP A 159 -30.80 16.95 19.60
C ASP A 159 -29.42 17.19 18.97
N GLY A 160 -29.25 16.63 17.77
CA GLY A 160 -28.02 16.78 17.00
C GLY A 160 -26.88 15.83 17.37
N THR A 161 -27.02 15.00 18.41
CA THR A 161 -25.94 14.09 18.87
C THR A 161 -25.76 12.87 17.99
N GLY A 162 -26.73 12.53 17.14
CA GLY A 162 -26.73 11.31 16.32
C GLY A 162 -26.96 10.02 17.09
N ARG A 163 -27.03 10.06 18.41
CA ARG A 163 -27.16 8.90 19.29
C ARG A 163 -28.29 9.09 20.30
N ILE A 164 -28.93 7.99 20.68
CA ILE A 164 -29.97 7.97 21.69
C ILE A 164 -29.47 7.16 22.88
N LYS A 165 -29.47 7.77 24.05
CA LYS A 165 -29.17 7.09 25.31
C LYS A 165 -30.45 6.52 25.90
N THR A 166 -30.53 5.21 26.07
CA THR A 166 -31.64 4.53 26.74
C THR A 166 -31.15 3.99 28.07
N VAL A 167 -31.77 4.45 29.15
CA VAL A 167 -31.51 3.94 30.51
C VAL A 167 -32.51 2.79 30.77
N ARG A 168 -31.98 1.59 31.01
CA ARG A 168 -32.78 0.43 31.47
C ARG A 168 -32.42 0.14 32.90
N GLN A 169 -33.44 0.12 33.74
CA GLN A 169 -33.33 -0.27 35.14
C GLN A 169 -33.32 -1.80 35.22
N THR A 170 -32.26 -2.36 35.82
CA THR A 170 -32.10 -3.80 36.03
C THR A 170 -31.91 -4.08 37.50
N PHE A 171 -32.00 -5.35 37.91
CA PHE A 171 -31.82 -5.76 39.33
C PHE A 171 -30.45 -5.39 39.91
N ILE A 172 -29.46 -5.10 39.05
CA ILE A 172 -28.08 -4.80 39.40
C ILE A 172 -27.77 -3.28 39.27
N GLY A 173 -28.78 -2.48 38.88
CA GLY A 173 -28.61 -1.03 38.67
C GLY A 173 -29.09 -0.52 37.31
N ASN A 174 -28.79 0.76 37.01
CA ASN A 174 -29.17 1.40 35.77
C ASN A 174 -28.12 1.10 34.69
N ILE A 175 -28.52 0.41 33.61
CA ILE A 175 -27.68 0.19 32.44
C ILE A 175 -27.99 1.27 31.40
N ILE A 176 -27.00 2.09 31.05
CA ILE A 176 -27.10 3.10 30.00
C ILE A 176 -26.64 2.47 28.68
N THR A 177 -27.57 2.27 27.76
CA THR A 177 -27.26 1.79 26.41
C THR A 177 -27.32 2.94 25.44
N THR A 178 -26.26 3.13 24.66
CA THR A 178 -26.20 4.15 23.60
C THR A 178 -26.43 3.46 22.24
N SER A 179 -27.46 3.88 21.52
CA SER A 179 -27.80 3.39 20.19
C SER A 179 -27.76 4.50 19.15
N THR A 180 -27.51 4.16 17.89
CA THR A 180 -27.57 5.12 16.79
C THR A 180 -29.01 5.62 16.63
N CYS A 181 -29.19 6.92 16.46
CA CYS A 181 -30.50 7.51 16.21
C CYS A 181 -31.06 7.01 14.88
N ARG A 182 -32.26 6.39 14.94
CA ARG A 182 -32.89 5.80 13.74
C ARG A 182 -33.42 6.84 12.75
N VAL A 183 -33.71 8.05 13.20
CA VAL A 183 -34.28 9.11 12.35
C VAL A 183 -33.22 9.79 11.50
N CYS A 184 -32.04 10.05 12.08
CA CYS A 184 -30.96 10.70 11.36
C CYS A 184 -29.80 9.74 11.00
N GLU A 185 -29.96 8.44 11.29
CA GLU A 185 -28.94 7.41 10.99
C GLU A 185 -27.54 7.76 11.50
N GLY A 186 -27.45 8.44 12.65
CA GLY A 186 -26.21 8.83 13.28
C GLY A 186 -25.66 10.19 12.85
N THR A 187 -26.22 10.87 11.85
CA THR A 187 -25.72 12.15 11.35
C THR A 187 -26.05 13.35 12.25
N GLY A 188 -26.98 13.22 13.16
CA GLY A 188 -27.51 14.32 14.01
C GLY A 188 -28.34 15.36 13.25
N ARG A 189 -28.52 15.22 11.93
CA ARG A 189 -29.17 16.20 11.05
C ARG A 189 -30.19 15.51 10.15
N ILE A 190 -31.23 16.24 9.79
CA ILE A 190 -32.28 15.78 8.86
C ILE A 190 -32.26 16.73 7.65
N ILE A 191 -32.20 16.16 6.46
CA ILE A 191 -32.24 16.93 5.22
C ILE A 191 -33.69 16.98 4.75
N LYS A 192 -34.33 18.16 4.87
CA LYS A 192 -35.70 18.39 4.40
C LYS A 192 -35.78 18.54 2.89
N ASP A 193 -34.82 19.30 2.33
CA ASP A 193 -34.72 19.56 0.88
C ASP A 193 -33.43 18.94 0.32
N PRO A 194 -33.48 17.69 -0.11
CA PRO A 194 -32.28 17.01 -0.62
C PRO A 194 -31.83 17.59 -1.97
N CYS A 195 -30.53 17.80 -2.13
CA CYS A 195 -29.92 18.20 -3.39
C CYS A 195 -30.29 17.21 -4.51
N LYS A 196 -30.82 17.72 -5.62
CA LYS A 196 -31.28 16.91 -6.76
C LYS A 196 -30.19 16.04 -7.37
N LYS A 197 -28.90 16.47 -7.36
CA LYS A 197 -27.79 15.73 -7.94
C LYS A 197 -27.33 14.58 -7.07
N CYS A 198 -27.11 14.79 -5.77
CA CYS A 198 -26.61 13.77 -4.85
C CYS A 198 -27.69 13.15 -3.98
N ARG A 199 -28.94 13.57 -4.06
CA ARG A 199 -30.09 13.07 -3.29
C ARG A 199 -29.84 13.07 -1.77
N GLY A 200 -29.23 14.15 -1.27
CA GLY A 200 -28.92 14.30 0.16
C GLY A 200 -27.55 13.78 0.59
N LYS A 201 -26.90 12.92 -0.18
CA LYS A 201 -25.64 12.27 0.24
C LYS A 201 -24.43 13.21 0.37
N GLY A 202 -24.46 14.37 -0.27
CA GLY A 202 -23.32 15.29 -0.31
C GLY A 202 -22.21 14.89 -1.31
N HIS A 203 -22.18 13.64 -1.74
CA HIS A 203 -21.23 13.07 -2.72
C HIS A 203 -21.98 12.23 -3.76
N TYR A 204 -21.35 12.00 -4.91
CA TYR A 204 -21.90 11.16 -5.97
C TYR A 204 -20.78 10.47 -6.75
N SER A 205 -21.12 9.31 -7.28
CA SER A 205 -20.15 8.52 -8.04
C SER A 205 -19.93 9.11 -9.43
N ARG A 206 -18.67 9.31 -9.83
CA ARG A 206 -18.30 9.74 -11.15
C ARG A 206 -17.06 9.00 -11.67
N LYS A 207 -16.92 8.96 -12.98
CA LYS A 207 -15.72 8.44 -13.62
C LYS A 207 -14.65 9.54 -13.65
N LYS A 208 -13.44 9.19 -13.27
CA LYS A 208 -12.26 10.04 -13.40
C LYS A 208 -11.19 9.35 -14.20
N ARG A 209 -10.40 10.13 -14.92
CA ARG A 209 -9.21 9.67 -15.63
C ARG A 209 -7.99 10.20 -14.92
N ILE A 210 -6.97 9.37 -14.80
CA ILE A 210 -5.69 9.73 -14.22
C ILE A 210 -4.57 9.12 -15.05
N LYS A 211 -3.53 9.92 -15.25
CA LYS A 211 -2.27 9.43 -15.83
C LYS A 211 -1.40 8.89 -14.71
N ILE A 212 -0.96 7.66 -14.86
CA ILE A 212 -0.07 6.96 -13.94
C ILE A 212 1.24 6.70 -14.64
N ASP A 213 2.31 6.76 -13.88
CA ASP A 213 3.64 6.37 -14.32
C ASP A 213 3.97 5.01 -13.70
N ILE A 214 4.07 4.00 -14.55
CA ILE A 214 4.40 2.63 -14.16
C ILE A 214 5.90 2.48 -14.32
N PRO A 215 6.66 2.26 -13.22
CA PRO A 215 8.11 2.16 -13.28
C PRO A 215 8.57 0.91 -14.05
N PRO A 216 9.76 0.96 -14.68
CA PRO A 216 10.36 -0.21 -15.30
C PRO A 216 10.68 -1.29 -14.26
N GLY A 217 10.59 -2.55 -14.66
CA GLY A 217 10.88 -3.67 -13.79
C GLY A 217 9.75 -4.11 -12.86
N ILE A 218 8.61 -3.46 -12.91
CA ILE A 218 7.45 -3.77 -12.05
C ILE A 218 7.03 -5.24 -12.15
N ASN A 219 6.63 -5.83 -11.01
CA ASN A 219 6.17 -7.21 -10.96
C ASN A 219 4.65 -7.31 -11.17
N ASP A 220 4.20 -8.54 -11.44
CA ASP A 220 2.77 -8.84 -11.37
C ASP A 220 2.28 -8.68 -9.92
N GLU A 221 1.05 -8.18 -9.76
CA GLU A 221 0.41 -7.87 -8.48
C GLU A 221 1.02 -6.70 -7.68
N ASP A 222 2.05 -6.05 -8.18
CA ASP A 222 2.57 -4.83 -7.53
C ASP A 222 1.49 -3.75 -7.45
N ARG A 223 1.54 -2.97 -6.35
CA ARG A 223 0.55 -1.94 -6.03
C ARG A 223 1.16 -0.55 -6.09
N LEU A 224 0.63 0.28 -6.95
CA LEU A 224 0.99 1.69 -7.04
C LEU A 224 -0.02 2.53 -6.26
N ARG A 225 0.43 3.28 -5.26
CA ARG A 225 -0.41 4.18 -4.46
C ARG A 225 -0.44 5.57 -5.08
N VAL A 226 -1.63 6.10 -5.31
CA VAL A 226 -1.85 7.47 -5.76
C VAL A 226 -2.62 8.21 -4.67
N THR A 227 -1.90 9.04 -3.91
CA THR A 227 -2.42 9.73 -2.73
C THR A 227 -3.56 10.70 -3.07
N GLY A 228 -4.61 10.70 -2.26
CA GLY A 228 -5.74 11.61 -2.35
C GLY A 228 -6.63 11.41 -3.59
N LYS A 229 -6.58 10.24 -4.24
CA LYS A 229 -7.41 9.90 -5.41
C LYS A 229 -8.54 8.92 -5.11
N GLY A 230 -8.70 8.53 -3.84
CA GLY A 230 -9.81 7.73 -3.36
C GLY A 230 -11.11 8.53 -3.15
N ASN A 231 -12.06 7.92 -2.45
CA ASN A 231 -13.37 8.50 -2.17
C ASN A 231 -13.29 9.72 -1.25
N SER A 232 -14.30 10.57 -1.32
CA SER A 232 -14.50 11.72 -0.44
C SER A 232 -15.91 11.67 0.15
N LEU A 233 -16.02 11.76 1.47
CA LEU A 233 -17.29 11.71 2.19
C LEU A 233 -17.96 13.08 2.34
N GLY A 234 -17.23 14.19 2.08
CA GLY A 234 -17.78 15.54 2.22
C GLY A 234 -16.72 16.62 2.33
N LYS A 235 -17.14 17.87 2.54
CA LYS A 235 -16.28 19.07 2.51
C LYS A 235 -15.13 19.03 3.53
N ASN A 236 -15.34 18.41 4.68
CA ASN A 236 -14.36 18.38 5.78
C ASN A 236 -13.65 17.01 5.89
N SER A 237 -13.92 16.06 4.99
CA SER A 237 -13.26 14.76 4.98
C SER A 237 -11.95 14.80 4.23
N VAL A 238 -10.97 14.04 4.71
CA VAL A 238 -9.74 13.75 3.97
C VAL A 238 -10.07 12.71 2.91
N ARG A 239 -9.61 12.90 1.67
CA ARG A 239 -9.78 11.89 0.62
C ARG A 239 -9.01 10.63 0.97
N GLY A 240 -9.55 9.47 0.60
CA GLY A 240 -8.82 8.22 0.55
C GLY A 240 -7.78 8.21 -0.58
N ASP A 241 -7.08 7.13 -0.72
CA ASP A 241 -6.07 6.91 -1.75
C ASP A 241 -6.59 5.94 -2.83
N LEU A 242 -5.95 5.97 -3.99
CA LEU A 242 -6.20 5.00 -5.05
C LEU A 242 -5.01 4.06 -5.14
N TYR A 243 -5.27 2.76 -4.97
CA TYR A 243 -4.30 1.69 -5.18
C TYR A 243 -4.52 1.06 -6.55
N ILE A 244 -3.49 1.03 -7.35
CA ILE A 244 -3.53 0.47 -8.70
C ILE A 244 -2.75 -0.84 -8.67
N ILE A 245 -3.46 -1.95 -8.88
CA ILE A 245 -2.85 -3.28 -8.98
C ILE A 245 -2.42 -3.47 -10.42
N VAL A 246 -1.15 -3.74 -10.62
CA VAL A 246 -0.59 -4.03 -11.94
C VAL A 246 -0.76 -5.51 -12.24
N ARG A 247 -1.32 -5.82 -13.41
CA ARG A 247 -1.41 -7.18 -13.95
C ARG A 247 -0.56 -7.29 -15.19
N VAL A 248 0.49 -8.09 -15.10
CA VAL A 248 1.37 -8.37 -16.22
C VAL A 248 0.79 -9.54 -17.02
N ILE A 249 0.42 -9.28 -18.27
CA ILE A 249 -0.10 -10.30 -19.17
C ILE A 249 1.06 -11.21 -19.58
N PRO A 250 0.99 -12.54 -19.30
CA PRO A 250 2.01 -13.47 -19.71
C PRO A 250 2.22 -13.44 -21.24
N ARG A 251 3.46 -13.48 -21.69
CA ARG A 251 3.79 -13.66 -23.11
C ARG A 251 4.10 -15.13 -23.36
N PRO A 252 3.38 -15.82 -24.27
CA PRO A 252 3.69 -17.22 -24.58
C PRO A 252 5.16 -17.40 -24.97
N GLY A 253 5.78 -18.46 -24.45
CA GLY A 253 7.20 -18.75 -24.68
C GLY A 253 8.19 -17.98 -23.82
N PHE A 254 7.71 -17.05 -22.97
CA PHE A 254 8.54 -16.30 -22.03
C PHE A 254 8.05 -16.48 -20.60
N GLU A 255 8.98 -16.74 -19.71
CA GLU A 255 8.75 -16.85 -18.27
C GLU A 255 9.70 -15.87 -17.56
N ARG A 256 9.21 -15.20 -16.54
CA ARG A 256 10.01 -14.27 -15.74
C ARG A 256 10.52 -14.99 -14.49
N ASP A 257 11.83 -14.93 -14.27
CA ASP A 257 12.50 -15.41 -13.06
C ASP A 257 13.32 -14.26 -12.44
N GLY A 258 12.69 -13.56 -11.49
CA GLY A 258 13.24 -12.34 -10.93
C GLY A 258 13.46 -11.26 -12.00
N ASN A 259 14.70 -10.88 -12.24
CA ASN A 259 15.10 -9.96 -13.31
C ASN A 259 15.47 -10.68 -14.60
N ASN A 260 15.55 -12.00 -14.61
CA ASN A 260 15.84 -12.76 -15.82
C ASN A 260 14.55 -13.12 -16.57
N ILE A 261 14.73 -13.34 -17.87
CA ILE A 261 13.70 -13.91 -18.73
C ILE A 261 14.17 -15.28 -19.16
N LEU A 262 13.29 -16.26 -19.04
CA LEU A 262 13.50 -17.62 -19.50
C LEU A 262 12.69 -17.82 -20.77
N SER A 263 13.30 -18.48 -21.77
CA SER A 263 12.61 -18.95 -22.96
C SER A 263 13.17 -20.29 -23.42
N LYS A 264 12.52 -20.93 -24.39
CA LYS A 264 12.97 -22.20 -24.96
C LYS A 264 13.15 -22.03 -26.48
N VAL A 265 14.20 -22.65 -26.99
CA VAL A 265 14.42 -22.76 -28.44
C VAL A 265 14.49 -24.23 -28.81
N GLU A 266 13.73 -24.62 -29.82
CA GLU A 266 13.74 -25.99 -30.32
C GLU A 266 14.70 -26.08 -31.51
N ILE A 267 15.63 -27.03 -31.44
CA ILE A 267 16.57 -27.32 -32.52
C ILE A 267 16.54 -28.82 -32.87
N SER A 268 16.91 -29.16 -34.09
CA SER A 268 17.06 -30.54 -34.47
C SER A 268 18.36 -31.14 -33.89
N PHE A 269 18.42 -32.46 -33.74
CA PHE A 269 19.67 -33.14 -33.33
C PHE A 269 20.83 -32.85 -34.26
N VAL A 270 20.57 -32.69 -35.57
CA VAL A 270 21.61 -32.32 -36.57
C VAL A 270 22.15 -30.91 -36.29
N GLN A 271 21.25 -29.95 -35.99
CA GLN A 271 21.66 -28.59 -35.62
C GLN A 271 22.43 -28.59 -34.30
N ALA A 272 22.05 -29.43 -33.33
CA ALA A 272 22.79 -29.58 -32.09
C ALA A 272 24.19 -30.15 -32.31
N ALA A 273 24.31 -31.16 -33.19
CA ALA A 273 25.59 -31.82 -33.48
C ALA A 273 26.54 -30.91 -34.30
N LEU A 274 26.06 -30.26 -35.35
CA LEU A 274 26.87 -29.49 -36.28
C LEU A 274 26.97 -28.00 -35.92
N GLY A 275 26.11 -27.54 -35.05
CA GLY A 275 25.95 -26.12 -34.77
C GLY A 275 25.14 -25.40 -35.87
N CYS A 276 24.58 -24.28 -35.53
CA CYS A 276 23.82 -23.44 -36.47
C CYS A 276 23.71 -22.02 -35.98
N LYS A 277 23.16 -21.14 -36.82
CA LYS A 277 22.70 -19.82 -36.45
C LYS A 277 21.16 -19.79 -36.45
N LEU A 278 20.56 -19.30 -35.42
CA LEU A 278 19.12 -19.20 -35.29
C LEU A 278 18.69 -17.79 -34.90
N LYS A 279 17.54 -17.39 -35.37
CA LYS A 279 16.87 -16.16 -34.94
C LYS A 279 15.91 -16.51 -33.82
N VAL A 280 16.06 -15.83 -32.69
CA VAL A 280 15.21 -16.01 -31.51
C VAL A 280 14.55 -14.68 -31.17
N GLU A 281 13.29 -14.77 -30.73
CA GLU A 281 12.61 -13.60 -30.18
C GLU A 281 13.15 -13.27 -28.80
N THR A 282 13.35 -11.99 -28.53
CA THR A 282 13.65 -11.45 -27.20
C THR A 282 12.51 -10.54 -26.73
N LEU A 283 12.66 -9.86 -25.59
CA LEU A 283 11.70 -8.84 -25.17
C LEU A 283 11.67 -7.65 -26.12
N ASP A 284 12.80 -7.35 -26.74
CA ASP A 284 12.99 -6.18 -27.57
C ASP A 284 12.69 -6.47 -29.04
N ASP A 285 13.53 -7.30 -29.63
CA ASP A 285 13.54 -7.60 -31.05
C ASP A 285 13.91 -9.08 -31.30
N ILE A 286 14.24 -9.41 -32.53
CA ILE A 286 14.73 -10.72 -32.96
C ILE A 286 16.26 -10.66 -32.98
N GLU A 287 16.89 -11.52 -32.20
CA GLU A 287 18.36 -11.64 -32.12
C GLU A 287 18.84 -12.93 -32.80
N GLU A 288 19.99 -12.84 -33.48
CA GLU A 288 20.69 -14.01 -34.05
C GLU A 288 21.60 -14.63 -32.97
N ILE A 289 21.31 -15.87 -32.61
CA ILE A 289 22.17 -16.66 -31.69
C ILE A 289 22.95 -17.74 -32.45
N LYS A 290 24.12 -18.05 -31.95
CA LYS A 290 24.97 -19.14 -32.48
C LYS A 290 24.90 -20.35 -31.56
N ILE A 291 24.39 -21.44 -32.08
CA ILE A 291 24.41 -22.77 -31.44
C ILE A 291 25.79 -23.39 -31.74
N LYS A 292 26.52 -23.78 -30.72
CA LYS A 292 27.84 -24.43 -30.87
C LYS A 292 27.67 -25.90 -31.29
N PRO A 293 28.57 -26.46 -32.07
CA PRO A 293 28.60 -27.89 -32.32
C PRO A 293 28.71 -28.67 -31.01
N GLY A 294 27.94 -29.74 -30.88
CA GLY A 294 27.88 -30.58 -29.67
C GLY A 294 27.01 -30.05 -28.55
N THR A 295 26.14 -29.07 -28.80
CA THR A 295 25.17 -28.54 -27.82
C THR A 295 24.24 -29.67 -27.35
N GLN A 296 24.05 -29.77 -26.04
CA GLN A 296 23.25 -30.81 -25.40
C GLN A 296 21.82 -30.29 -25.07
N PRO A 297 20.85 -31.22 -24.91
CA PRO A 297 19.52 -30.86 -24.38
C PRO A 297 19.64 -30.16 -23.00
N ASN A 298 18.85 -29.12 -22.79
CA ASN A 298 18.86 -28.27 -21.61
C ASN A 298 20.10 -27.38 -21.43
N ASP A 299 21.00 -27.30 -22.42
CA ASP A 299 22.03 -26.28 -22.40
C ASP A 299 21.41 -24.88 -22.39
N LYS A 300 22.06 -23.94 -21.68
CA LYS A 300 21.60 -22.59 -21.52
C LYS A 300 22.42 -21.62 -22.35
N ILE A 301 21.76 -20.83 -23.16
CA ILE A 301 22.36 -19.71 -23.89
C ILE A 301 21.94 -18.42 -23.17
N VAL A 302 22.92 -17.64 -22.72
CA VAL A 302 22.68 -16.42 -21.95
C VAL A 302 22.94 -15.21 -22.84
N LEU A 303 21.88 -14.44 -23.09
CA LEU A 303 21.95 -13.12 -23.69
C LEU A 303 21.98 -12.07 -22.57
N LYS A 304 23.16 -11.52 -22.33
CA LYS A 304 23.40 -10.59 -21.22
C LYS A 304 22.63 -9.29 -21.39
N SER A 305 22.09 -8.79 -20.29
CA SER A 305 21.36 -7.52 -20.22
C SER A 305 20.13 -7.45 -21.15
N MET A 306 19.50 -8.59 -21.45
CA MET A 306 18.28 -8.68 -22.26
C MET A 306 17.04 -9.16 -21.45
N GLY A 307 17.13 -9.18 -20.13
CA GLY A 307 16.05 -9.49 -19.21
C GLY A 307 15.23 -8.27 -18.80
N MET A 308 14.63 -8.31 -17.60
CA MET A 308 13.90 -7.21 -16.97
C MET A 308 14.86 -6.19 -16.35
N VAL A 309 14.42 -4.95 -16.27
CA VAL A 309 15.12 -3.92 -15.50
C VAL A 309 14.85 -4.16 -14.01
N ASP A 310 15.80 -3.85 -13.15
CA ASP A 310 15.58 -3.86 -11.70
C ASP A 310 14.73 -2.65 -11.29
N LEU A 311 13.69 -2.89 -10.49
CA LEU A 311 12.76 -1.85 -10.02
C LEU A 311 13.47 -0.73 -9.24
N ASN A 312 14.52 -1.06 -8.49
CA ASN A 312 15.29 -0.14 -7.64
C ASN A 312 16.69 0.15 -8.16
N GLY A 313 17.02 -0.28 -9.38
CA GLY A 313 18.38 -0.19 -9.90
C GLY A 313 18.46 0.09 -11.40
N PHE A 314 19.69 0.30 -11.87
CA PHE A 314 19.99 0.52 -13.30
C PHE A 314 20.40 -0.77 -14.01
N ARG A 315 20.46 -1.89 -13.29
CA ARG A 315 20.90 -3.18 -13.85
C ARG A 315 19.75 -3.87 -14.53
N ARG A 316 20.04 -4.49 -15.65
CA ARG A 316 19.10 -5.32 -16.38
C ARG A 316 19.53 -6.78 -16.23
N GLY A 317 18.56 -7.67 -15.97
CA GLY A 317 18.80 -9.11 -15.94
C GLY A 317 19.12 -9.68 -17.32
N ASP A 318 19.30 -10.97 -17.40
CA ASP A 318 19.66 -11.68 -18.60
C ASP A 318 18.46 -12.39 -19.23
N HIS A 319 18.54 -12.66 -20.52
CA HIS A 319 17.61 -13.57 -21.18
C HIS A 319 18.30 -14.94 -21.33
N ILE A 320 17.77 -15.94 -20.65
CA ILE A 320 18.30 -17.30 -20.59
C ILE A 320 17.44 -18.18 -21.51
N ILE A 321 18.03 -18.70 -22.56
CA ILE A 321 17.36 -19.53 -23.55
C ILE A 321 17.76 -21.00 -23.29
N ASN A 322 16.80 -21.82 -22.93
CA ASN A 322 17.01 -23.26 -22.77
C ASN A 322 16.89 -23.95 -24.13
N VAL A 323 17.88 -24.74 -24.49
CA VAL A 323 17.91 -25.50 -25.74
C VAL A 323 17.12 -26.81 -25.56
N ASP A 324 16.13 -27.01 -26.40
CA ASP A 324 15.38 -28.27 -26.51
C ASP A 324 15.75 -28.95 -27.83
N VAL A 325 16.25 -30.19 -27.74
CA VAL A 325 16.69 -30.95 -28.93
C VAL A 325 15.60 -31.91 -29.36
N LYS A 326 15.03 -31.66 -30.52
CA LYS A 326 14.01 -32.53 -31.10
C LYS A 326 14.61 -33.65 -31.97
N ILE A 327 14.25 -34.85 -31.61
CA ILE A 327 14.54 -36.02 -32.43
C ILE A 327 13.32 -36.30 -33.33
N PRO A 328 13.50 -36.44 -34.66
CA PRO A 328 12.40 -36.66 -35.59
C PRO A 328 11.74 -38.03 -35.34
N LYS A 329 10.40 -38.00 -35.18
CA LYS A 329 9.62 -39.23 -34.94
C LYS A 329 9.44 -40.11 -36.21
N ARG A 330 9.58 -39.53 -37.38
CA ARG A 330 9.48 -40.19 -38.66
C ARG A 330 10.70 -39.83 -39.49
N LEU A 331 11.31 -40.87 -40.08
CA LEU A 331 12.48 -40.74 -40.96
C LEU A 331 12.12 -41.32 -42.33
N THR A 332 12.60 -40.66 -43.37
CA THR A 332 12.58 -41.17 -44.73
C THR A 332 13.60 -42.37 -44.85
N ARG A 333 13.45 -43.14 -45.95
CA ARG A 333 14.39 -44.27 -46.17
C ARG A 333 15.86 -43.77 -46.22
N ARG A 334 16.08 -42.65 -46.93
CA ARG A 334 17.42 -42.09 -47.05
C ARG A 334 18.00 -41.58 -45.72
N GLU A 335 17.17 -40.93 -44.89
CA GLU A 335 17.62 -40.48 -43.57
C GLU A 335 17.99 -41.66 -42.67
N LYS A 336 17.21 -42.76 -42.73
CA LYS A 336 17.55 -44.00 -41.98
C LYS A 336 18.88 -44.59 -42.44
N GLU A 337 19.13 -44.61 -43.75
CA GLU A 337 20.41 -45.11 -44.29
C GLU A 337 21.59 -44.27 -43.79
N LEU A 338 21.48 -42.95 -43.84
CA LEU A 338 22.51 -42.04 -43.35
C LEU A 338 22.80 -42.18 -41.86
N LEU A 339 21.71 -42.36 -41.06
CA LEU A 339 21.86 -42.51 -39.62
C LEU A 339 22.47 -43.90 -39.27
N LYS A 340 22.16 -44.95 -40.03
CA LYS A 340 22.80 -46.27 -39.84
C LYS A 340 24.28 -46.20 -40.17
N GLU A 341 24.68 -45.58 -41.28
CA GLU A 341 26.08 -45.35 -41.66
C GLU A 341 26.82 -44.52 -40.56
N TYR A 342 26.18 -43.51 -40.02
CA TYR A 342 26.76 -42.73 -38.90
C TYR A 342 26.96 -43.60 -37.65
N ALA A 343 25.98 -44.42 -37.27
CA ALA A 343 26.08 -45.32 -36.12
C ALA A 343 27.18 -46.36 -36.29
N GLU A 344 27.34 -46.98 -37.50
CA GLU A 344 28.40 -47.89 -37.85
C GLU A 344 29.76 -47.26 -37.65
N ASN A 345 29.95 -46.05 -38.15
CA ASN A 345 31.23 -45.32 -37.99
C ASN A 345 31.56 -45.05 -36.51
N ARG A 346 30.57 -44.95 -35.65
CA ARG A 346 30.75 -44.74 -34.20
C ARG A 346 30.74 -46.01 -33.40
N LYS A 347 30.49 -47.16 -34.03
CA LYS A 347 30.34 -48.49 -33.39
C LYS A 347 29.21 -48.51 -32.36
N GLU A 348 28.11 -47.76 -32.64
CA GLU A 348 26.91 -47.74 -31.82
C GLU A 348 25.93 -48.84 -32.22
N VAL A 349 25.26 -49.47 -31.24
CA VAL A 349 24.26 -50.48 -31.49
C VAL A 349 22.93 -49.80 -31.81
N THR A 350 22.33 -50.08 -32.97
CA THR A 350 21.01 -49.59 -33.36
C THR A 350 20.02 -50.75 -33.30
N GLY A 351 18.75 -50.48 -33.00
CA GLY A 351 17.67 -51.45 -33.11
C GLY A 351 17.33 -51.74 -34.57
N ASP A 352 16.83 -52.91 -34.86
CA ASP A 352 16.42 -53.36 -36.18
C ASP A 352 15.28 -52.57 -36.80
#